data_b850afb9a65eba88353d83ffa2a2c68a
#
_entry.id   b850afb9a65eba88353d83ffa2a2c68a
#
_cell.length_a   1.000
_cell.length_b   1.000
_cell.length_c   1.000
_cell.angle_alpha   90.00
_cell.angle_beta   90.00
_cell.angle_gamma   90.00
#
_symmetry.space_group_name_H-M   'P 1'
#
loop_
_entity.id
_entity.type
_entity.pdbx_description
1 polymer ?
#
loop_
_entity_poly.entity_id
_entity_poly.type
_entity_poly.pdbx_seq_one_letter_code
_entity_poly.pdbx_strand_id
1 'polypeptide(L)'
;KEGAFFFNQDGVTPNDELFNVFGTAITSMCSKPANELVVGESAEGAATYYINIGGNIKENFSVNLEDMEEESEEQTMVCSCATGAPFGQAAVVGVPLAAVVDMANLEDGVNTVTAYGADGFGQALPLQYCLDRDALLVYEVNGEKLKSETGPSAQLWMPETVARYFTRNVVDIKLTAEEQVPDVQSVDPTYRNKIEIMNSADGCVFFAGNSITFEGVADDLGSPIEAIEFSFDGGETWTECPTEGATADKWVNWQFETS
;
A
#
# COMPACT_ATOMS: atom_id res chain seq x y z
N LYS A 1 4.24 25.22 22.74
CA LYS A 1 5.63 25.61 22.48
C LYS A 1 5.71 26.12 21.04
N GLU A 2 6.47 27.19 20.81
CA GLU A 2 6.69 27.69 19.46
C GLU A 2 7.64 26.78 18.69
N GLY A 3 7.35 26.59 17.40
CA GLY A 3 8.16 25.78 16.50
C GLY A 3 7.82 26.05 15.04
N ALA A 4 8.61 25.50 14.12
CA ALA A 4 8.37 25.54 12.69
C ALA A 4 7.81 24.19 12.23
N PHE A 5 6.66 24.22 11.56
CA PHE A 5 6.00 23.04 11.02
C PHE A 5 6.11 23.02 9.50
N PHE A 6 6.43 21.87 8.96
CA PHE A 6 6.47 21.60 7.52
C PHE A 6 5.83 20.27 7.23
N PHE A 7 5.16 20.16 6.08
CA PHE A 7 4.67 18.87 5.60
C PHE A 7 4.75 18.78 4.07
N ASN A 8 4.74 17.55 3.57
CA ASN A 8 4.55 17.23 2.17
C ASN A 8 3.86 15.87 2.04
N GLN A 9 3.42 15.54 0.83
CA GLN A 9 2.81 14.26 0.51
C GLN A 9 3.55 13.48 -0.59
N ASP A 10 4.74 13.95 -0.99
CA ASP A 10 5.50 13.37 -2.11
C ASP A 10 6.57 12.38 -1.66
N GLY A 11 6.89 12.35 -0.37
CA GLY A 11 7.89 11.44 0.18
C GLY A 11 7.45 9.98 0.11
N VAL A 12 8.31 9.11 -0.41
CA VAL A 12 8.09 7.67 -0.45
C VAL A 12 8.97 6.95 0.56
N THR A 13 8.48 5.83 1.06
CA THR A 13 9.23 4.94 1.96
C THR A 13 10.24 4.14 1.13
N PRO A 14 11.53 4.10 1.52
CA PRO A 14 12.52 3.25 0.87
C PRO A 14 12.08 1.78 0.81
N ASN A 15 12.44 1.06 -0.27
CA ASN A 15 11.99 -0.31 -0.49
C ASN A 15 12.42 -1.30 0.61
N ASP A 16 13.56 -1.08 1.25
CA ASP A 16 14.04 -1.88 2.38
C ASP A 16 13.31 -1.59 3.70
N GLU A 17 12.58 -0.49 3.78
CA GLU A 17 11.79 -0.09 4.93
C GLU A 17 10.28 -0.27 4.69
N LEU A 18 9.85 -0.35 3.44
CA LEU A 18 8.44 -0.49 3.08
C LEU A 18 7.85 -1.76 3.71
N PHE A 19 6.70 -1.67 4.35
CA PHE A 19 6.04 -2.69 5.19
C PHE A 19 6.75 -3.01 6.52
N ASN A 20 7.93 -2.46 6.76
CA ASN A 20 8.75 -2.78 7.93
C ASN A 20 9.09 -1.57 8.81
N VAL A 21 8.70 -0.39 8.37
CA VAL A 21 9.07 0.91 8.95
C VAL A 21 8.77 1.01 10.45
N PHE A 22 7.70 0.36 10.91
CA PHE A 22 7.24 0.52 12.29
C PHE A 22 7.46 -0.72 13.17
N GLY A 23 8.21 -1.71 12.69
CA GLY A 23 8.64 -2.86 13.48
C GLY A 23 7.51 -3.77 13.98
N THR A 24 6.29 -3.57 13.52
CA THR A 24 5.14 -4.39 13.90
C THR A 24 5.08 -5.64 13.05
N ALA A 25 5.58 -6.75 13.57
CA ALA A 25 5.39 -8.08 13.00
C ALA A 25 3.92 -8.51 13.22
N ILE A 26 3.02 -8.14 12.31
CA ILE A 26 1.59 -8.45 12.46
C ILE A 26 1.25 -9.80 11.84
N THR A 27 1.82 -10.11 10.69
CA THR A 27 1.74 -11.43 10.05
C THR A 27 2.96 -11.64 9.17
N SER A 28 3.24 -12.87 8.78
CA SER A 28 4.34 -13.18 7.85
C SER A 28 4.21 -12.47 6.50
N MET A 29 3.01 -12.03 6.14
CA MET A 29 2.73 -11.32 4.89
C MET A 29 3.00 -9.83 4.96
N CYS A 30 2.71 -9.23 6.12
CA CYS A 30 2.88 -7.79 6.33
C CYS A 30 4.27 -7.44 6.89
N SER A 31 5.02 -8.42 7.39
CA SER A 31 6.29 -8.23 8.09
C SER A 31 7.53 -8.30 7.22
N LYS A 32 7.38 -8.62 5.93
CA LYS A 32 8.52 -8.66 5.02
C LYS A 32 8.67 -7.31 4.31
N PRO A 33 9.87 -6.70 4.36
CA PRO A 33 10.14 -5.50 3.58
C PRO A 33 9.96 -5.75 2.09
N ALA A 34 9.65 -4.71 1.31
CA ALA A 34 9.40 -4.84 -0.11
C ALA A 34 10.60 -5.41 -0.88
N ASN A 35 11.83 -5.10 -0.45
CA ASN A 35 13.05 -5.62 -1.07
C ASN A 35 13.20 -7.14 -0.92
N GLU A 36 12.71 -7.77 0.15
CA GLU A 36 12.65 -9.23 0.24
C GLU A 36 11.66 -9.86 -0.74
N LEU A 37 10.80 -9.02 -1.32
CA LEU A 37 9.79 -9.40 -2.31
C LEU A 37 10.19 -8.97 -3.71
N VAL A 38 11.09 -7.99 -3.79
CA VAL A 38 11.65 -7.42 -5.02
C VAL A 38 12.92 -8.18 -5.43
N VAL A 39 13.71 -8.63 -4.46
CA VAL A 39 15.03 -9.23 -4.71
C VAL A 39 14.97 -10.74 -4.47
N GLY A 40 14.37 -11.48 -5.39
CA GLY A 40 14.76 -12.85 -5.64
C GLY A 40 15.86 -12.83 -6.71
N GLU A 41 16.92 -13.61 -6.58
CA GLU A 41 17.79 -13.87 -7.72
C GLU A 41 16.89 -14.45 -8.83
N SER A 42 16.75 -13.72 -9.95
CA SER A 42 16.07 -14.27 -11.11
C SER A 42 16.86 -15.51 -11.53
N ALA A 43 16.24 -16.67 -11.51
CA ALA A 43 16.82 -17.84 -12.14
C ALA A 43 17.19 -17.47 -13.58
N GLU A 44 18.45 -17.61 -13.96
CA GLU A 44 18.88 -17.44 -15.35
C GLU A 44 17.95 -18.27 -16.22
N GLY A 45 17.16 -17.63 -17.08
CA GLY A 45 16.27 -18.28 -18.02
C GLY A 45 14.77 -18.24 -17.73
N ALA A 46 14.28 -17.56 -16.68
CA ALA A 46 12.85 -17.30 -16.53
C ALA A 46 12.40 -16.27 -17.57
N ALA A 47 11.94 -16.74 -18.71
CA ALA A 47 11.71 -15.90 -19.89
C ALA A 47 10.42 -15.08 -19.82
N THR A 48 9.42 -15.49 -19.05
CA THR A 48 8.11 -14.82 -19.06
C THR A 48 7.35 -15.06 -17.77
N TYR A 49 6.78 -13.98 -17.23
CA TYR A 49 5.90 -14.02 -16.09
C TYR A 49 4.45 -13.93 -16.54
N TYR A 50 3.70 -15.00 -16.39
CA TYR A 50 2.29 -15.04 -16.74
C TYR A 50 1.41 -15.10 -15.50
N ILE A 51 0.35 -14.28 -15.50
CA ILE A 51 -0.75 -14.38 -14.56
C ILE A 51 -1.88 -15.12 -15.26
N ASN A 52 -2.36 -16.22 -14.68
CA ASN A 52 -3.49 -16.96 -15.19
C ASN A 52 -4.80 -16.29 -14.79
N ILE A 53 -5.72 -16.13 -15.73
CA ILE A 53 -7.04 -15.57 -15.51
C ILE A 53 -8.07 -16.67 -15.77
N GLY A 54 -8.94 -16.90 -14.79
CA GLY A 54 -9.94 -17.97 -14.87
C GLY A 54 -11.14 -17.73 -13.96
N GLY A 55 -11.92 -18.78 -13.71
CA GLY A 55 -13.15 -18.75 -12.93
C GLY A 55 -14.38 -18.80 -13.83
N ASN A 56 -15.40 -17.99 -13.55
CA ASN A 56 -16.63 -17.89 -14.31
C ASN A 56 -16.44 -16.95 -15.52
N ILE A 57 -15.60 -17.35 -16.43
CA ILE A 57 -15.32 -16.69 -17.71
C ILE A 57 -15.43 -17.72 -18.83
N LYS A 58 -15.74 -17.29 -20.07
CA LYS A 58 -15.97 -18.21 -21.18
C LYS A 58 -14.74 -19.03 -21.55
N GLU A 59 -13.56 -18.45 -21.45
CA GLU A 59 -12.27 -19.09 -21.78
C GLU A 59 -11.19 -18.57 -20.85
N ASN A 60 -10.45 -19.47 -20.21
CA ASN A 60 -9.29 -19.11 -19.41
C ASN A 60 -8.17 -18.65 -20.32
N PHE A 61 -7.42 -17.62 -19.87
CA PHE A 61 -6.29 -17.08 -20.58
C PHE A 61 -5.16 -16.69 -19.62
N SER A 62 -4.04 -16.26 -20.14
CA SER A 62 -2.93 -15.74 -19.35
C SER A 62 -2.51 -14.39 -19.90
N VAL A 63 -2.09 -13.51 -19.03
CA VAL A 63 -1.51 -12.21 -19.38
C VAL A 63 -0.07 -12.15 -18.92
N ASN A 64 0.77 -11.50 -19.72
CA ASN A 64 2.07 -11.03 -19.32
C ASN A 64 2.01 -9.51 -19.17
N LEU A 65 2.30 -8.99 -17.98
CA LEU A 65 2.18 -7.55 -17.74
C LEU A 65 3.17 -6.72 -18.56
N GLU A 66 4.29 -7.33 -19.00
CA GLU A 66 5.24 -6.67 -19.90
C GLU A 66 4.61 -6.37 -21.27
N ASP A 67 3.68 -7.22 -21.73
CA ASP A 67 2.96 -7.01 -23.00
C ASP A 67 1.85 -5.95 -22.86
N MET A 68 1.58 -5.49 -21.64
CA MET A 68 0.55 -4.50 -21.28
C MET A 68 1.15 -3.18 -20.75
N GLU A 69 2.40 -2.89 -21.06
CA GLU A 69 3.06 -1.65 -20.59
C GLU A 69 2.36 -0.37 -21.06
N GLU A 70 1.70 -0.42 -22.22
CA GLU A 70 0.96 0.75 -22.76
C GLU A 70 -0.29 1.10 -21.94
N GLU A 71 -0.85 0.14 -21.22
CA GLU A 71 -1.99 0.32 -20.29
C GLU A 71 -1.55 0.67 -18.87
N SER A 72 -0.25 0.68 -18.60
CA SER A 72 0.27 0.88 -17.25
C SER A 72 0.07 2.30 -16.76
N GLU A 73 -0.22 2.41 -15.48
CA GLU A 73 -0.38 3.66 -14.74
C GLU A 73 0.66 3.77 -13.63
N GLU A 74 1.06 5.01 -13.34
CA GLU A 74 1.89 5.35 -12.20
C GLU A 74 1.04 6.05 -11.14
N GLN A 75 1.10 5.56 -9.91
CA GLN A 75 0.37 6.15 -8.79
C GLN A 75 1.25 6.14 -7.53
N THR A 76 0.99 7.09 -6.64
CA THR A 76 1.53 7.05 -5.27
C THR A 76 0.46 6.46 -4.37
N MET A 77 0.76 5.35 -3.72
CA MET A 77 -0.19 4.63 -2.86
C MET A 77 0.36 4.42 -1.46
N VAL A 78 -0.53 4.50 -0.49
CA VAL A 78 -0.27 4.15 0.91
C VAL A 78 -0.65 2.70 1.16
N CYS A 79 0.20 1.97 1.86
CA CYS A 79 -0.11 0.68 2.45
C CYS A 79 -0.19 0.82 3.97
N SER A 80 -1.32 0.48 4.54
CA SER A 80 -1.60 0.58 5.99
C SER A 80 -2.27 -0.66 6.53
N CYS A 81 -1.99 -0.97 7.80
CA CYS A 81 -2.64 -2.08 8.49
C CYS A 81 -4.04 -1.70 9.01
N ALA A 82 -4.93 -2.69 9.10
CA ALA A 82 -6.23 -2.53 9.75
C ALA A 82 -6.13 -2.26 11.27
N THR A 83 -4.98 -2.53 11.88
CA THR A 83 -4.74 -2.42 13.33
C THR A 83 -3.89 -1.21 13.73
N GLY A 84 -3.74 -0.22 12.85
CA GLY A 84 -3.20 1.08 13.21
C GLY A 84 -1.78 1.40 12.72
N ALA A 85 -1.04 0.45 12.14
CA ALA A 85 0.30 0.74 11.64
C ALA A 85 0.27 1.19 10.18
N PRO A 86 0.82 2.38 9.83
CA PRO A 86 1.12 2.74 8.46
C PRO A 86 2.40 2.00 8.03
N PHE A 87 2.33 1.21 6.95
CA PHE A 87 3.48 0.40 6.51
C PHE A 87 4.39 1.11 5.53
N GLY A 88 3.86 2.03 4.76
CA GLY A 88 4.65 2.81 3.84
C GLY A 88 3.82 3.47 2.74
N GLN A 89 4.45 4.42 2.07
CA GLN A 89 3.95 5.04 0.86
C GLN A 89 4.95 4.80 -0.26
N ALA A 90 4.48 4.40 -1.43
CA ALA A 90 5.34 4.09 -2.56
C ALA A 90 4.81 4.68 -3.87
N ALA A 91 5.71 5.05 -4.76
CA ALA A 91 5.41 5.26 -6.16
C ALA A 91 5.37 3.88 -6.85
N VAL A 92 4.21 3.51 -7.39
CA VAL A 92 3.99 2.20 -8.00
C VAL A 92 3.64 2.35 -9.48
N VAL A 93 4.09 1.41 -10.29
CA VAL A 93 3.69 1.26 -11.70
C VAL A 93 3.04 -0.10 -11.86
N GLY A 94 1.88 -0.12 -12.48
CA GLY A 94 1.14 -1.35 -12.70
C GLY A 94 0.07 -1.25 -13.77
N VAL A 95 -0.41 -2.40 -14.19
CA VAL A 95 -1.53 -2.52 -15.14
C VAL A 95 -2.83 -2.46 -14.35
N PRO A 96 -3.81 -1.61 -14.72
CA PRO A 96 -5.12 -1.60 -14.09
C PRO A 96 -5.78 -2.99 -14.12
N LEU A 97 -6.29 -3.43 -12.97
CA LEU A 97 -7.07 -4.67 -12.92
C LEU A 97 -8.24 -4.61 -13.89
N ALA A 98 -8.84 -3.44 -14.08
CA ALA A 98 -9.91 -3.20 -15.05
C ALA A 98 -9.51 -3.61 -16.48
N ALA A 99 -8.28 -3.32 -16.92
CA ALA A 99 -7.80 -3.69 -18.26
C ALA A 99 -7.77 -5.23 -18.44
N VAL A 100 -7.38 -5.97 -17.41
CA VAL A 100 -7.38 -7.43 -17.43
C VAL A 100 -8.81 -7.99 -17.40
N VAL A 101 -9.69 -7.38 -16.60
CA VAL A 101 -11.12 -7.76 -16.52
C VAL A 101 -11.83 -7.51 -17.86
N ASP A 102 -11.51 -6.41 -18.54
CA ASP A 102 -12.07 -6.08 -19.85
C ASP A 102 -11.69 -7.10 -20.94
N MET A 103 -10.54 -7.75 -20.82
CA MET A 103 -10.13 -8.85 -21.71
C MET A 103 -10.92 -10.14 -21.44
N ALA A 104 -11.46 -10.30 -20.23
CA ALA A 104 -12.20 -11.48 -19.82
C ALA A 104 -13.64 -11.41 -20.32
N ASN A 105 -14.08 -12.47 -21.02
CA ASN A 105 -15.47 -12.63 -21.33
C ASN A 105 -16.21 -13.21 -20.12
N LEU A 106 -16.67 -12.32 -19.23
CA LEU A 106 -17.34 -12.71 -18.00
C LEU A 106 -18.64 -13.46 -18.27
N GLU A 107 -18.90 -14.50 -17.48
CA GLU A 107 -20.22 -15.11 -17.40
C GLU A 107 -21.17 -14.25 -16.55
N ASP A 108 -22.46 -14.50 -16.68
CA ASP A 108 -23.47 -13.74 -15.92
C ASP A 108 -23.28 -13.92 -14.42
N GLY A 109 -23.42 -12.82 -13.69
CA GLY A 109 -23.37 -12.82 -12.23
C GLY A 109 -21.99 -12.79 -11.61
N VAL A 110 -20.90 -12.68 -12.38
CA VAL A 110 -19.55 -12.50 -11.83
C VAL A 110 -19.51 -11.23 -10.98
N ASN A 111 -19.15 -11.38 -9.72
CA ASN A 111 -19.18 -10.34 -8.71
C ASN A 111 -17.97 -10.33 -7.77
N THR A 112 -17.06 -11.30 -7.91
CA THR A 112 -15.95 -11.53 -6.99
C THR A 112 -14.65 -11.69 -7.77
N VAL A 113 -13.58 -11.13 -7.24
CA VAL A 113 -12.20 -11.33 -7.72
C VAL A 113 -11.33 -11.83 -6.59
N THR A 114 -10.50 -12.82 -6.88
CA THR A 114 -9.46 -13.30 -5.96
C THR A 114 -8.13 -13.38 -6.69
N ALA A 115 -7.17 -12.59 -6.24
CA ALA A 115 -5.78 -12.70 -6.69
C ALA A 115 -5.04 -13.67 -5.77
N TYR A 116 -4.41 -14.69 -6.34
CA TYR A 116 -3.64 -15.69 -5.61
C TYR A 116 -2.15 -15.50 -5.84
N GLY A 117 -1.40 -15.48 -4.74
CA GLY A 117 0.06 -15.56 -4.77
C GLY A 117 0.56 -16.97 -5.06
N ALA A 118 1.83 -17.08 -5.42
CA ALA A 118 2.47 -18.35 -5.69
C ALA A 118 2.50 -19.31 -4.47
N ASP A 119 2.37 -18.76 -3.26
CA ASP A 119 2.24 -19.49 -1.99
C ASP A 119 0.81 -19.98 -1.69
N GLY A 120 -0.14 -19.69 -2.59
CA GLY A 120 -1.55 -20.04 -2.45
C GLY A 120 -2.36 -19.04 -1.61
N PHE A 121 -1.73 -17.99 -1.10
CA PHE A 121 -2.47 -16.94 -0.40
C PHE A 121 -3.38 -16.18 -1.37
N GLY A 122 -4.62 -15.92 -0.94
CA GLY A 122 -5.58 -15.10 -1.68
C GLY A 122 -6.69 -14.61 -0.76
N GLN A 123 -7.21 -13.43 -1.06
CA GLN A 123 -8.38 -12.87 -0.40
C GLN A 123 -9.43 -12.55 -1.45
N ALA A 124 -10.60 -13.15 -1.30
CA ALA A 124 -11.75 -12.82 -2.15
C ALA A 124 -12.26 -11.41 -1.82
N LEU A 125 -12.48 -10.63 -2.86
CA LEU A 125 -12.98 -9.25 -2.77
C LEU A 125 -14.15 -9.06 -3.72
N PRO A 126 -15.10 -8.17 -3.40
CA PRO A 126 -16.08 -7.75 -4.40
C PRO A 126 -15.34 -7.17 -5.62
N LEU A 127 -15.66 -7.64 -6.82
CA LEU A 127 -15.03 -7.15 -8.04
C LEU A 127 -15.21 -5.62 -8.17
N GLN A 128 -16.41 -5.13 -7.94
CA GLN A 128 -16.71 -3.69 -8.03
C GLN A 128 -15.90 -2.85 -7.03
N TYR A 129 -15.65 -3.37 -5.83
CA TYR A 129 -14.80 -2.71 -4.82
C TYR A 129 -13.39 -2.46 -5.33
N CYS A 130 -12.82 -3.43 -6.04
CA CYS A 130 -11.47 -3.30 -6.62
C CYS A 130 -11.46 -2.33 -7.82
N LEU A 131 -12.50 -2.38 -8.67
CA LEU A 131 -12.63 -1.49 -9.83
C LEU A 131 -12.85 -0.04 -9.41
N ASP A 132 -13.69 0.22 -8.41
CA ASP A 132 -13.96 1.57 -7.88
C ASP A 132 -12.72 2.21 -7.22
N ARG A 133 -11.72 1.41 -6.88
CA ARG A 133 -10.45 1.85 -6.27
C ARG A 133 -9.28 1.86 -7.24
N ASP A 134 -9.54 1.70 -8.52
CA ASP A 134 -8.48 1.69 -9.54
C ASP A 134 -7.34 0.72 -9.16
N ALA A 135 -7.69 -0.50 -8.75
CA ALA A 135 -6.71 -1.51 -8.35
C ALA A 135 -5.71 -1.79 -9.46
N LEU A 136 -4.42 -1.86 -9.11
CA LEU A 136 -3.32 -2.13 -10.02
C LEU A 136 -2.67 -3.49 -9.77
N LEU A 137 -2.31 -4.17 -10.82
CA LEU A 137 -1.33 -5.25 -10.84
C LEU A 137 0.05 -4.61 -10.97
N VAL A 138 0.65 -4.29 -9.84
CA VAL A 138 1.90 -3.54 -9.73
C VAL A 138 3.09 -4.45 -10.03
N TYR A 139 3.96 -4.04 -10.91
CA TYR A 139 5.21 -4.74 -11.24
C TYR A 139 6.48 -3.90 -10.96
N GLU A 140 6.31 -2.63 -10.58
CA GLU A 140 7.42 -1.74 -10.22
C GLU A 140 7.03 -0.90 -8.98
N VAL A 141 7.94 -0.79 -8.02
CA VAL A 141 7.78 -0.05 -6.77
C VAL A 141 9.00 0.84 -6.56
N ASN A 142 8.80 2.15 -6.43
CA ASN A 142 9.85 3.15 -6.25
C ASN A 142 10.97 3.06 -7.30
N GLY A 143 10.59 2.81 -8.57
CA GLY A 143 11.52 2.69 -9.69
C GLY A 143 12.25 1.34 -9.79
N GLU A 144 11.91 0.35 -8.96
CA GLU A 144 12.50 -0.98 -8.98
C GLU A 144 11.46 -2.02 -9.41
N LYS A 145 11.78 -2.80 -10.45
CA LYS A 145 10.93 -3.90 -10.92
C LYS A 145 10.86 -5.02 -9.89
N LEU A 146 9.64 -5.48 -9.60
CA LEU A 146 9.40 -6.58 -8.66
C LEU A 146 9.89 -7.90 -9.24
N LYS A 147 10.51 -8.71 -8.38
CA LYS A 147 11.07 -10.03 -8.73
C LYS A 147 10.68 -11.07 -7.68
N SER A 148 10.64 -12.31 -8.11
CA SER A 148 10.53 -13.51 -7.26
C SER A 148 11.70 -14.45 -7.54
N GLU A 149 11.79 -15.54 -6.81
CA GLU A 149 12.80 -16.59 -7.05
C GLU A 149 12.75 -17.17 -8.48
N THR A 150 11.60 -17.04 -9.15
CA THR A 150 11.35 -17.60 -10.48
C THR A 150 11.34 -16.56 -11.61
N GLY A 151 11.62 -15.29 -11.30
CA GLY A 151 11.65 -14.21 -12.29
C GLY A 151 10.81 -12.98 -11.90
N PRO A 152 10.31 -12.22 -12.90
CA PRO A 152 9.47 -11.06 -12.63
C PRO A 152 8.27 -11.39 -11.76
N SER A 153 7.82 -10.44 -10.95
CA SER A 153 6.70 -10.60 -10.02
C SER A 153 5.72 -9.44 -10.13
N ALA A 154 4.49 -9.65 -9.67
CA ALA A 154 3.50 -8.61 -9.53
C ALA A 154 2.80 -8.70 -8.18
N GLN A 155 2.27 -7.57 -7.74
CA GLN A 155 1.48 -7.46 -6.52
C GLN A 155 0.16 -6.76 -6.84
N LEU A 156 -0.92 -7.14 -6.14
CA LEU A 156 -2.15 -6.38 -6.19
C LEU A 156 -2.05 -5.22 -5.20
N TRP A 157 -2.21 -4.00 -5.68
CA TRP A 157 -2.27 -2.78 -4.87
C TRP A 157 -3.54 -2.00 -5.19
N MET A 158 -4.11 -1.35 -4.19
CA MET A 158 -5.22 -0.42 -4.38
C MET A 158 -5.24 0.62 -3.26
N PRO A 159 -5.64 1.87 -3.55
CA PRO A 159 -5.76 2.92 -2.53
C PRO A 159 -6.93 2.65 -1.58
N GLU A 160 -6.92 3.32 -0.45
CA GLU A 160 -8.02 3.36 0.53
C GLU A 160 -8.44 1.99 1.07
N THR A 161 -7.51 1.05 1.13
CA THR A 161 -7.77 -0.30 1.65
C THR A 161 -6.61 -0.79 2.52
N VAL A 162 -6.80 -1.92 3.18
CA VAL A 162 -5.84 -2.45 4.14
C VAL A 162 -4.85 -3.42 3.52
N ALA A 163 -3.64 -3.47 4.07
CA ALA A 163 -2.51 -4.24 3.58
C ALA A 163 -2.80 -5.73 3.31
N ARG A 164 -3.73 -6.33 4.03
CA ARG A 164 -4.11 -7.74 3.81
C ARG A 164 -4.62 -8.04 2.40
N TYR A 165 -5.10 -7.03 1.69
CA TYR A 165 -5.60 -7.16 0.32
C TYR A 165 -4.53 -6.94 -0.74
N PHE A 166 -3.32 -6.60 -0.33
CA PHE A 166 -2.16 -6.45 -1.20
C PHE A 166 -1.51 -7.82 -1.41
N THR A 167 -2.12 -8.64 -2.28
CA THR A 167 -1.60 -9.97 -2.59
C THR A 167 -0.26 -9.85 -3.32
N ARG A 168 0.74 -10.59 -2.85
CA ARG A 168 2.10 -10.57 -3.37
C ARG A 168 2.37 -11.75 -4.28
N ASN A 169 3.31 -11.57 -5.23
CA ASN A 169 3.70 -12.58 -6.18
C ASN A 169 2.48 -13.26 -6.83
N VAL A 170 1.60 -12.43 -7.40
CA VAL A 170 0.34 -12.87 -8.02
C VAL A 170 0.63 -13.75 -9.22
N VAL A 171 0.08 -14.97 -9.23
CA VAL A 171 0.22 -15.95 -10.31
C VAL A 171 -1.11 -16.36 -10.93
N ASP A 172 -2.23 -16.09 -10.23
CA ASP A 172 -3.56 -16.52 -10.66
C ASP A 172 -4.61 -15.52 -10.20
N ILE A 173 -5.56 -15.17 -11.06
CA ILE A 173 -6.70 -14.34 -10.75
C ILE A 173 -7.96 -15.12 -11.12
N LYS A 174 -8.88 -15.26 -10.15
CA LYS A 174 -10.18 -15.89 -10.36
C LYS A 174 -11.28 -14.82 -10.29
N LEU A 175 -12.09 -14.81 -11.34
CA LEU A 175 -13.29 -13.99 -11.46
C LEU A 175 -14.48 -14.91 -11.28
N THR A 176 -15.23 -14.79 -10.18
CA THR A 176 -16.25 -15.77 -9.81
C THR A 176 -17.61 -15.14 -9.55
N ALA A 177 -18.66 -15.96 -9.77
CA ALA A 177 -20.04 -15.61 -9.44
C ALA A 177 -20.41 -16.29 -8.12
N GLU A 178 -20.33 -15.54 -7.04
CA GLU A 178 -20.62 -16.02 -5.70
C GLU A 178 -22.07 -15.73 -5.31
N GLU A 179 -22.74 -16.67 -4.63
CA GLU A 179 -24.09 -16.44 -4.10
C GLU A 179 -24.12 -15.29 -3.10
N GLN A 180 -23.05 -15.16 -2.33
CA GLN A 180 -22.84 -14.07 -1.39
C GLN A 180 -21.53 -13.34 -1.73
N VAL A 181 -21.66 -12.07 -2.08
CA VAL A 181 -20.48 -11.21 -2.33
C VAL A 181 -19.62 -11.16 -1.07
N PRO A 182 -18.29 -11.32 -1.18
CA PRO A 182 -17.41 -11.26 -0.02
C PRO A 182 -17.54 -9.94 0.75
N ASP A 183 -17.47 -10.03 2.07
CA ASP A 183 -17.39 -8.84 2.92
C ASP A 183 -15.99 -8.24 2.88
N VAL A 184 -15.91 -6.92 2.79
CA VAL A 184 -14.66 -6.20 2.97
C VAL A 184 -14.49 -5.86 4.45
N GLN A 185 -13.32 -6.15 5.00
CA GLN A 185 -13.01 -5.81 6.38
C GLN A 185 -13.10 -4.30 6.59
N SER A 186 -14.00 -3.88 7.47
CA SER A 186 -14.02 -2.51 7.97
C SER A 186 -12.86 -2.29 8.93
N VAL A 187 -12.25 -1.10 8.86
CA VAL A 187 -11.25 -0.68 9.83
C VAL A 187 -11.97 -0.16 11.07
N ASP A 188 -11.55 -0.65 12.24
CA ASP A 188 -12.04 -0.10 13.50
C ASP A 188 -11.74 1.41 13.53
N PRO A 189 -12.72 2.28 13.84
CA PRO A 189 -12.51 3.72 13.91
C PRO A 189 -11.34 4.14 14.79
N THR A 190 -11.02 3.36 15.82
CA THR A 190 -9.87 3.59 16.71
C THR A 190 -8.53 3.53 15.97
N TYR A 191 -8.45 2.73 14.90
CA TYR A 191 -7.21 2.50 14.14
C TYR A 191 -7.22 3.16 12.75
N ARG A 192 -8.26 3.93 12.43
CA ARG A 192 -8.37 4.57 11.13
C ARG A 192 -7.33 5.66 10.96
N ASN A 193 -7.28 6.58 11.90
CA ASN A 193 -6.29 7.65 11.94
C ASN A 193 -4.99 7.11 12.51
N LYS A 194 -3.92 7.27 11.77
CA LYS A 194 -2.59 6.77 12.11
C LYS A 194 -1.61 7.92 12.12
N ILE A 195 -0.78 7.97 13.15
CA ILE A 195 0.33 8.91 13.25
C ILE A 195 1.52 8.20 13.90
N GLU A 196 2.70 8.39 13.34
CA GLU A 196 3.94 7.82 13.86
C GLU A 196 5.05 8.87 13.84
N ILE A 197 5.90 8.83 14.88
CA ILE A 197 7.15 9.58 14.92
C ILE A 197 8.26 8.65 14.41
N MET A 198 8.91 9.06 13.32
CA MET A 198 9.92 8.24 12.63
C MET A 198 11.31 8.37 13.25
N ASN A 199 11.63 9.49 13.89
CA ASN A 199 12.89 9.77 14.55
C ASN A 199 12.68 9.90 16.07
N SER A 200 12.36 8.79 16.74
CA SER A 200 12.10 8.78 18.18
C SER A 200 13.22 9.46 18.97
N ALA A 201 12.83 10.38 19.84
CA ALA A 201 13.70 11.07 20.78
C ALA A 201 13.71 10.43 22.17
N ASP A 202 13.08 9.28 22.34
CA ASP A 202 12.96 8.60 23.63
C ASP A 202 14.34 8.20 24.17
N GLY A 203 14.62 8.58 25.41
CA GLY A 203 15.92 8.37 26.05
C GLY A 203 17.05 9.28 25.55
N CYS A 204 16.81 10.19 24.63
CA CYS A 204 17.81 11.17 24.17
C CYS A 204 17.94 12.34 25.15
N VAL A 205 19.16 12.89 25.24
CA VAL A 205 19.45 14.10 26.01
C VAL A 205 19.66 15.26 25.04
N PHE A 206 18.88 16.30 25.21
CA PHE A 206 18.98 17.53 24.45
C PHE A 206 19.56 18.66 25.30
N PHE A 207 20.36 19.51 24.67
CA PHE A 207 20.89 20.71 25.33
C PHE A 207 19.97 21.90 25.05
N ALA A 208 19.66 22.67 26.08
CA ALA A 208 18.84 23.87 25.95
C ALA A 208 19.41 24.83 24.89
N GLY A 209 18.55 25.31 23.99
CA GLY A 209 18.94 26.21 22.91
C GLY A 209 19.41 25.53 21.62
N ASN A 210 19.51 24.19 21.61
CA ASN A 210 19.71 23.45 20.37
C ASN A 210 18.37 23.20 19.70
N SER A 211 18.36 23.25 18.36
CA SER A 211 17.21 22.86 17.57
C SER A 211 16.99 21.35 17.66
N ILE A 212 15.72 20.95 17.76
CA ILE A 212 15.27 19.56 17.77
C ILE A 212 14.21 19.45 16.67
N THR A 213 14.39 18.49 15.77
CA THR A 213 13.41 18.17 14.73
C THR A 213 12.74 16.85 15.06
N PHE A 214 11.41 16.88 15.15
CA PHE A 214 10.59 15.68 15.15
C PHE A 214 10.04 15.49 13.74
N GLU A 215 10.02 14.26 13.27
CA GLU A 215 9.50 13.92 11.95
C GLU A 215 8.72 12.62 11.98
N GLY A 216 7.74 12.52 11.10
CA GLY A 216 6.91 11.34 11.03
C GLY A 216 5.92 11.37 9.88
N VAL A 217 4.94 10.51 9.99
CA VAL A 217 3.89 10.32 8.99
C VAL A 217 2.52 10.29 9.64
N ALA A 218 1.50 10.68 8.89
CA ALA A 218 0.10 10.56 9.28
C ALA A 218 -0.75 10.13 8.09
N ASP A 219 -1.75 9.27 8.34
CA ASP A 219 -2.68 8.73 7.35
C ASP A 219 -4.07 8.54 7.95
N ASP A 220 -5.12 8.75 7.18
CA ASP A 220 -6.51 8.48 7.55
C ASP A 220 -7.26 7.75 6.45
N LEU A 221 -6.68 6.70 5.91
CA LEU A 221 -7.28 5.70 5.02
C LEU A 221 -8.43 6.25 4.14
N GLY A 222 -8.09 7.15 3.21
CA GLY A 222 -9.05 7.74 2.26
C GLY A 222 -9.75 9.02 2.77
N SER A 223 -9.22 9.65 3.83
CA SER A 223 -9.61 11.00 4.25
C SER A 223 -8.38 11.89 4.35
N PRO A 224 -8.46 13.16 3.98
CA PRO A 224 -7.33 14.07 4.12
C PRO A 224 -7.02 14.32 5.61
N ILE A 225 -5.74 14.41 5.93
CA ILE A 225 -5.30 14.92 7.24
C ILE A 225 -5.50 16.43 7.25
N GLU A 226 -6.23 16.97 8.20
CA GLU A 226 -6.53 18.39 8.31
C GLU A 226 -5.49 19.17 9.12
N ALA A 227 -4.92 18.51 10.14
CA ALA A 227 -3.88 19.09 10.98
C ALA A 227 -3.08 18.01 11.72
N ILE A 228 -1.87 18.37 12.15
CA ILE A 228 -1.07 17.64 13.15
C ILE A 228 -1.00 18.49 14.42
N GLU A 229 -1.27 17.90 15.56
CA GLU A 229 -1.24 18.58 16.84
C GLU A 229 -0.08 18.07 17.69
N PHE A 230 0.61 18.99 18.36
CA PHE A 230 1.74 18.69 19.25
C PHE A 230 1.46 19.15 20.67
N SER A 231 1.79 18.29 21.65
CA SER A 231 1.80 18.64 23.06
C SER A 231 3.19 18.40 23.65
N PHE A 232 3.68 19.32 24.49
CA PHE A 232 4.94 19.23 25.19
C PHE A 232 4.77 19.21 26.74
N ASP A 233 3.54 19.10 27.20
CA ASP A 233 3.17 19.14 28.63
C ASP A 233 2.29 17.94 29.03
N GLY A 234 2.42 16.82 28.30
CA GLY A 234 1.67 15.60 28.60
C GLY A 234 0.20 15.67 28.18
N GLY A 235 -0.15 16.52 27.23
CA GLY A 235 -1.51 16.65 26.70
C GLY A 235 -2.36 17.73 27.41
N GLU A 236 -1.76 18.57 28.26
CA GLU A 236 -2.47 19.67 28.90
C GLU A 236 -2.76 20.80 27.90
N THR A 237 -1.82 21.09 27.02
CA THR A 237 -1.98 22.05 25.91
C THR A 237 -1.52 21.47 24.59
N TRP A 238 -2.16 21.88 23.49
CA TRP A 238 -1.87 21.41 22.13
C TRP A 238 -1.61 22.59 21.20
N THR A 239 -0.65 22.41 20.31
CA THR A 239 -0.37 23.32 19.21
C THR A 239 -0.83 22.66 17.93
N GLU A 240 -1.85 23.25 17.28
CA GLU A 240 -2.37 22.79 16.01
C GLU A 240 -1.50 23.31 14.86
N CYS A 241 -1.12 22.42 13.95
CA CYS A 241 -0.38 22.72 12.73
C CYS A 241 -1.21 22.25 11.53
N PRO A 242 -1.93 23.17 10.86
CA PRO A 242 -2.77 22.82 9.72
C PRO A 242 -1.98 22.24 8.55
N THR A 243 -2.58 21.26 7.85
CA THR A 243 -2.06 20.64 6.64
C THR A 243 -2.90 21.05 5.43
N GLU A 244 -3.02 22.36 5.21
CA GLU A 244 -3.85 22.93 4.14
C GLU A 244 -3.45 22.38 2.76
N GLY A 245 -4.45 21.89 2.03
CA GLY A 245 -4.24 21.31 0.69
C GLY A 245 -3.83 19.85 0.67
N ALA A 246 -3.71 19.19 1.83
CA ALA A 246 -3.49 17.76 1.88
C ALA A 246 -4.65 17.00 1.22
N THR A 247 -4.33 15.96 0.46
CA THR A 247 -5.28 15.11 -0.26
C THR A 247 -5.45 13.76 0.44
N ALA A 248 -6.57 13.09 0.16
CA ALA A 248 -6.94 11.82 0.81
C ALA A 248 -6.17 10.60 0.29
N ASP A 249 -5.61 10.69 -0.91
CA ASP A 249 -4.96 9.61 -1.63
C ASP A 249 -3.53 9.32 -1.17
N LYS A 250 -2.95 10.23 -0.38
CA LYS A 250 -1.58 10.15 0.11
C LYS A 250 -1.51 10.42 1.60
N TRP A 251 -0.51 9.87 2.25
CA TRP A 251 -0.24 10.24 3.62
C TRP A 251 0.49 11.59 3.72
N VAL A 252 0.56 12.15 4.92
CA VAL A 252 1.30 13.38 5.24
C VAL A 252 2.64 12.99 5.88
N ASN A 253 3.73 13.38 5.22
CA ASN A 253 5.06 13.43 5.85
C ASN A 253 5.17 14.77 6.57
N TRP A 254 5.42 14.77 7.86
CA TRP A 254 5.48 15.98 8.67
C TRP A 254 6.81 16.14 9.41
N GLN A 255 7.19 17.39 9.63
CA GLN A 255 8.33 17.77 10.45
C GLN A 255 7.94 18.93 11.36
N PHE A 256 8.39 18.88 12.60
CA PHE A 256 8.23 19.94 13.57
C PHE A 256 9.56 20.24 14.21
N GLU A 257 10.08 21.46 13.99
CA GLU A 257 11.34 21.94 14.54
C GLU A 257 11.07 22.88 15.70
N THR A 258 11.75 22.68 16.83
CA THR A 258 11.64 23.48 18.04
C THR A 258 12.97 23.55 18.77
N SER A 259 13.10 24.43 19.80
CA SER A 259 14.31 24.60 20.60
C SER A 259 14.00 24.87 22.08
#